data_2bda9e6931cbc0d0e64c58462b12a98d
#
_entry.id   2bda9e6931cbc0d0e64c58462b12a98d
#
_cell.length_a   1.000
_cell.length_b   1.000
_cell.length_c   1.000
_cell.angle_alpha   90.00
_cell.angle_beta   90.00
_cell.angle_gamma   90.00
#
_symmetry.space_group_name_H-M   'P 1'
#
loop_
_entity.id
_entity.type
_entity.pdbx_description
1 polymer ?
#
loop_
_entity_poly.entity_id
_entity_poly.type
_entity_poly.pdbx_seq_one_letter_code
_entity_poly.pdbx_strand_id
1 'polypeptide(L)'
;MANTTKVSMSQELLDTIFEGAKRLYPKEVILMLRGKKSKDTIRINDLLVPPLATYGQGFANYPLHLLPMDFSLVGTVHSHPSGNKNASDVDFNHFFSRIMMIVGYPYASKDDVVVYNCHGEKLLVEITVE
;
A
#
# COMPACT_ATOMS: atom_id res chain seq x y z
N MET A 1 -17.27 -17.38 -2.62
CA MET A 1 -16.01 -17.97 -3.08
C MET A 1 -14.82 -17.25 -2.47
N ALA A 2 -13.88 -17.98 -1.93
CA ALA A 2 -12.70 -17.36 -1.34
C ALA A 2 -11.87 -16.67 -2.42
N ASN A 3 -11.32 -15.51 -2.08
CA ASN A 3 -10.44 -14.79 -2.99
C ASN A 3 -9.05 -15.43 -2.95
N THR A 4 -8.60 -15.94 -4.10
CA THR A 4 -7.29 -16.59 -4.21
C THR A 4 -6.20 -15.64 -4.68
N THR A 5 -6.52 -14.37 -4.92
CA THR A 5 -5.54 -13.38 -5.34
C THR A 5 -4.52 -13.16 -4.23
N LYS A 6 -3.25 -13.19 -4.59
CA LYS A 6 -2.17 -12.88 -3.67
C LYS A 6 -1.34 -11.71 -4.19
N VAL A 7 -0.63 -11.07 -3.28
CA VAL A 7 0.26 -9.94 -3.58
C VAL A 7 1.68 -10.38 -3.31
N SER A 8 2.57 -10.07 -4.24
CA SER A 8 3.98 -10.45 -4.16
C SER A 8 4.86 -9.23 -4.36
N MET A 9 5.93 -9.14 -3.59
CA MET A 9 6.94 -8.08 -3.76
C MET A 9 8.28 -8.56 -3.19
N SER A 10 9.37 -7.89 -3.60
CA SER A 10 10.68 -8.21 -3.07
C SER A 10 10.87 -7.64 -1.66
N GLN A 11 11.76 -8.26 -0.89
CA GLN A 11 12.16 -7.72 0.41
C GLN A 11 12.77 -6.33 0.28
N GLU A 12 13.54 -6.10 -0.78
CA GLU A 12 14.13 -4.78 -1.04
C GLU A 12 13.08 -3.70 -1.18
N LEU A 13 12.00 -3.99 -1.92
CA LEU A 13 10.91 -3.02 -2.10
C LEU A 13 10.18 -2.77 -0.77
N LEU A 14 9.92 -3.81 -0.01
CA LEU A 14 9.31 -3.68 1.31
C LEU A 14 10.18 -2.84 2.23
N ASP A 15 11.49 -3.08 2.22
CA ASP A 15 12.43 -2.29 3.01
C ASP A 15 12.38 -0.81 2.64
N THR A 16 12.25 -0.51 1.36
CA THR A 16 12.11 0.87 0.88
C THR A 16 10.83 1.52 1.41
N ILE A 17 9.72 0.79 1.41
CA ILE A 17 8.44 1.26 1.96
C ILE A 17 8.60 1.56 3.46
N PHE A 18 9.17 0.62 4.21
CA PHE A 18 9.39 0.79 5.65
C PHE A 18 10.31 1.98 5.96
N GLU A 19 11.37 2.15 5.17
CA GLU A 19 12.29 3.27 5.35
C GLU A 19 11.58 4.61 5.16
N GLY A 20 10.73 4.72 4.14
CA GLY A 20 9.95 5.90 3.91
C GLY A 20 8.99 6.21 5.06
N ALA A 21 8.32 5.16 5.58
CA ALA A 21 7.41 5.31 6.70
C ALA A 21 8.14 5.76 7.97
N LYS A 22 9.32 5.20 8.24
CA LYS A 22 10.13 5.59 9.41
C LYS A 22 10.61 7.03 9.34
N ARG A 23 11.00 7.49 8.16
CA ARG A 23 11.52 8.85 7.97
C ARG A 23 10.46 9.92 8.23
N LEU A 24 9.21 9.63 7.89
CA LEU A 24 8.12 10.59 8.08
C LEU A 24 7.38 10.40 9.39
N TYR A 25 7.65 9.31 10.13
CA TYR A 25 7.02 9.07 11.41
C TYR A 25 7.17 10.31 12.33
N PRO A 26 6.12 10.78 13.02
CA PRO A 26 4.78 10.19 13.16
C PRO A 26 3.76 10.59 12.09
N LYS A 27 4.18 11.16 10.99
CA LYS A 27 3.29 11.50 9.87
C LYS A 27 2.98 10.24 9.07
N GLU A 28 1.79 10.19 8.49
CA GLU A 28 1.43 9.13 7.56
C GLU A 28 2.05 9.38 6.20
N VAL A 29 2.52 8.30 5.59
CA VAL A 29 3.01 8.31 4.21
C VAL A 29 1.94 7.72 3.33
N ILE A 30 1.80 8.22 2.10
CA ILE A 30 1.05 7.56 1.06
C ILE A 30 1.92 7.47 -0.20
N LEU A 31 2.00 6.27 -0.79
CA LEU A 31 2.70 6.03 -2.04
C LEU A 31 1.79 5.23 -2.95
N MET A 32 2.00 5.36 -4.25
CA MET A 32 1.33 4.52 -5.23
C MET A 32 2.18 3.30 -5.53
N LEU A 33 1.51 2.18 -5.74
CA LEU A 33 2.15 0.90 -6.04
C LEU A 33 2.03 0.64 -7.54
N ARG A 34 3.17 0.40 -8.16
CA ARG A 34 3.22 0.01 -9.57
C ARG A 34 3.52 -1.47 -9.66
N GLY A 35 2.84 -2.15 -10.57
CA GLY A 35 3.03 -3.59 -10.70
C GLY A 35 2.26 -4.17 -11.85
N LYS A 36 2.07 -5.48 -11.80
CA LYS A 36 1.41 -6.23 -12.86
C LYS A 36 0.59 -7.36 -12.28
N LYS A 37 -0.64 -7.50 -12.77
CA LYS A 37 -1.48 -8.63 -12.41
C LYS A 37 -1.27 -9.76 -13.42
N SER A 38 -1.05 -10.97 -12.92
CA SER A 38 -0.89 -12.16 -13.72
C SER A 38 -1.66 -13.28 -13.04
N LYS A 39 -2.73 -13.78 -13.67
CA LYS A 39 -3.62 -14.80 -13.10
C LYS A 39 -4.12 -14.37 -11.71
N ASP A 40 -3.68 -15.04 -10.67
CA ASP A 40 -4.09 -14.80 -9.28
C ASP A 40 -3.04 -14.03 -8.46
N THR A 41 -2.01 -13.49 -9.12
CA THR A 41 -0.93 -12.79 -8.43
C THR A 41 -0.82 -11.36 -8.93
N ILE A 42 -0.74 -10.41 -7.97
CA ILE A 42 -0.38 -9.03 -8.27
C ILE A 42 1.06 -8.84 -7.79
N ARG A 43 1.99 -8.65 -8.73
CA ARG A 43 3.40 -8.42 -8.41
C ARG A 43 3.64 -6.91 -8.36
N ILE A 44 4.02 -6.42 -7.20
CA ILE A 44 4.40 -5.02 -7.02
C ILE A 44 5.90 -4.91 -7.30
N ASN A 45 6.28 -3.99 -8.19
CA ASN A 45 7.67 -3.88 -8.62
C ASN A 45 8.25 -2.47 -8.51
N ASP A 46 7.43 -1.46 -8.16
CA ASP A 46 7.93 -0.08 -8.07
C ASP A 46 6.96 0.79 -7.26
N LEU A 47 7.44 1.96 -6.89
CA LEU A 47 6.70 2.95 -6.10
C LEU A 47 6.67 4.28 -6.83
N LEU A 48 5.60 5.04 -6.63
CA LEU A 48 5.46 6.38 -7.18
C LEU A 48 4.87 7.30 -6.13
N VAL A 49 5.44 8.48 -5.97
CA VAL A 49 4.88 9.51 -5.09
C VAL A 49 3.68 10.14 -5.79
N PRO A 50 2.48 10.13 -5.17
CA PRO A 50 1.31 10.75 -5.81
C PRO A 50 1.52 12.25 -5.99
N PRO A 51 1.07 12.83 -7.12
CA PRO A 51 1.14 14.28 -7.31
C PRO A 51 0.26 14.98 -6.27
N LEU A 52 0.76 16.08 -5.72
CA LEU A 52 0.05 16.90 -4.73
C LEU A 52 -0.43 16.12 -3.51
N ALA A 53 0.30 15.06 -3.14
CA ALA A 53 0.01 14.32 -1.93
C ALA A 53 0.21 15.22 -0.71
N THR A 54 -0.68 15.07 0.27
CA THR A 54 -0.61 15.79 1.54
C THR A 54 -0.22 14.82 2.63
N TYR A 55 0.82 15.15 3.38
CA TYR A 55 1.27 14.34 4.50
C TYR A 55 1.07 15.13 5.79
N GLY A 56 0.53 14.47 6.81
CA GLY A 56 0.31 15.08 8.10
C GLY A 56 0.37 14.05 9.20
N GLN A 57 0.41 14.54 10.45
CA GLN A 57 0.38 13.66 11.61
C GLN A 57 -1.01 13.06 11.73
N GLY A 58 -1.09 11.74 11.57
CA GLY A 58 -2.34 11.01 11.65
C GLY A 58 -3.15 10.93 10.36
N PHE A 59 -2.63 11.48 9.24
CA PHE A 59 -3.32 11.37 7.96
C PHE A 59 -2.38 11.55 6.77
N ALA A 60 -2.78 10.97 5.64
CA ALA A 60 -2.18 11.22 4.34
C ALA A 60 -3.30 11.23 3.31
N ASN A 61 -3.19 12.07 2.30
CA ASN A 61 -4.24 12.25 1.31
C ASN A 61 -3.66 12.62 -0.06
N TYR A 62 -4.45 12.41 -1.11
CA TYR A 62 -4.07 12.77 -2.48
C TYR A 62 -5.33 13.01 -3.31
N PRO A 63 -5.28 13.94 -4.28
CA PRO A 63 -6.44 14.21 -5.15
C PRO A 63 -6.53 13.18 -6.26
N LEU A 64 -7.50 12.26 -6.15
CA LEU A 64 -7.70 11.17 -7.11
C LEU A 64 -7.83 11.66 -8.55
N HIS A 65 -8.51 12.79 -8.76
CA HIS A 65 -8.75 13.31 -10.11
C HIS A 65 -7.50 13.82 -10.81
N LEU A 66 -6.39 13.99 -10.08
CA LEU A 66 -5.11 14.41 -10.65
C LEU A 66 -4.15 13.24 -10.90
N LEU A 67 -4.58 12.02 -10.58
CA LEU A 67 -3.73 10.85 -10.83
C LEU A 67 -3.64 10.57 -12.32
N PRO A 68 -2.46 10.17 -12.82
CA PRO A 68 -2.32 9.83 -14.23
C PRO A 68 -3.12 8.56 -14.56
N MET A 69 -3.59 8.47 -15.80
CA MET A 69 -4.20 7.26 -16.30
C MET A 69 -3.09 6.28 -16.66
N ASP A 70 -2.69 5.48 -15.71
CA ASP A 70 -1.54 4.57 -15.82
C ASP A 70 -1.96 3.19 -15.33
N PHE A 71 -2.10 2.25 -16.26
CA PHE A 71 -2.55 0.89 -15.97
C PHE A 71 -1.51 0.04 -15.23
N SER A 72 -0.27 0.54 -15.10
CA SER A 72 0.73 -0.12 -14.27
C SER A 72 0.53 0.17 -12.77
N LEU A 73 -0.32 1.13 -12.41
CA LEU A 73 -0.62 1.44 -11.03
C LEU A 73 -1.65 0.44 -10.51
N VAL A 74 -1.26 -0.38 -9.54
CA VAL A 74 -2.12 -1.45 -9.01
C VAL A 74 -2.77 -1.09 -7.69
N GLY A 75 -2.33 -0.03 -7.03
CA GLY A 75 -2.92 0.39 -5.76
C GLY A 75 -2.08 1.40 -5.03
N THR A 76 -2.31 1.49 -3.73
CA THR A 76 -1.63 2.43 -2.85
C THR A 76 -1.09 1.73 -1.61
N VAL A 77 -0.13 2.36 -0.95
CA VAL A 77 0.30 1.97 0.39
C VAL A 77 0.23 3.18 1.30
N HIS A 78 -0.34 2.96 2.50
CA HIS A 78 -0.42 3.96 3.57
C HIS A 78 0.35 3.47 4.77
N SER A 79 1.01 4.37 5.51
CA SER A 79 1.56 4.01 6.80
C SER A 79 0.60 4.43 7.90
N HIS A 80 0.46 3.59 8.95
CA HIS A 80 -0.34 3.87 10.13
C HIS A 80 0.57 3.96 11.35
N PRO A 81 0.89 5.19 11.81
CA PRO A 81 1.84 5.37 12.92
C PRO A 81 1.39 4.76 14.25
N SER A 82 0.08 4.52 14.40
CA SER A 82 -0.46 3.88 15.61
C SER A 82 -0.15 2.39 15.68
N GLY A 83 0.28 1.78 14.60
CA GLY A 83 0.46 0.34 14.50
C GLY A 83 -0.81 -0.42 14.17
N ASN A 84 -1.97 0.23 14.17
CA ASN A 84 -3.23 -0.40 13.81
C ASN A 84 -3.32 -0.53 12.29
N LYS A 85 -3.41 -1.76 11.80
CA LYS A 85 -3.44 -2.05 10.36
C LYS A 85 -4.85 -2.26 9.81
N ASN A 86 -5.88 -1.99 10.62
CA ASN A 86 -7.26 -2.08 10.15
C ASN A 86 -7.58 -0.87 9.26
N ALA A 87 -8.17 -1.13 8.11
CA ALA A 87 -8.59 -0.08 7.20
C ALA A 87 -9.84 0.60 7.74
N SER A 88 -9.87 1.91 7.67
CA SER A 88 -11.02 2.72 8.06
C SER A 88 -11.90 3.00 6.84
N ASP A 89 -13.11 3.52 7.07
CA ASP A 89 -13.98 3.96 5.97
C ASP A 89 -13.30 5.07 5.16
N VAL A 90 -12.54 5.93 5.82
CA VAL A 90 -11.79 6.99 5.13
C VAL A 90 -10.75 6.38 4.19
N ASP A 91 -10.06 5.33 4.65
CA ASP A 91 -9.09 4.63 3.80
C ASP A 91 -9.76 4.06 2.56
N PHE A 92 -10.93 3.41 2.71
CA PHE A 92 -11.65 2.84 1.57
C PHE A 92 -12.23 3.91 0.65
N ASN A 93 -12.57 5.09 1.16
CA ASN A 93 -13.01 6.20 0.32
C ASN A 93 -11.92 6.67 -0.64
N HIS A 94 -10.66 6.39 -0.32
CA HIS A 94 -9.51 6.73 -1.16
C HIS A 94 -8.92 5.51 -1.86
N PHE A 95 -9.68 4.41 -1.91
CA PHE A 95 -9.23 3.19 -2.57
C PHE A 95 -9.02 3.45 -4.07
N PHE A 96 -7.85 3.03 -4.56
CA PHE A 96 -7.48 3.23 -5.95
C PHE A 96 -7.01 1.92 -6.57
N SER A 97 -7.55 1.61 -7.74
CA SER A 97 -7.18 0.44 -8.54
C SER A 97 -7.54 -0.90 -7.89
N ARG A 98 -6.60 -1.79 -7.63
CA ARG A 98 -6.89 -3.18 -7.25
C ARG A 98 -6.67 -3.48 -5.78
N ILE A 99 -5.68 -2.83 -5.17
CA ILE A 99 -5.28 -3.16 -3.79
C ILE A 99 -4.97 -1.90 -2.99
N MET A 100 -5.07 -2.04 -1.68
CA MET A 100 -4.66 -1.03 -0.73
C MET A 100 -3.81 -1.73 0.34
N MET A 101 -2.55 -1.31 0.45
CA MET A 101 -1.62 -1.83 1.44
C MET A 101 -1.56 -0.88 2.62
N ILE A 102 -1.49 -1.41 3.83
CA ILE A 102 -1.27 -0.65 5.04
C ILE A 102 -0.04 -1.22 5.73
N VAL A 103 0.91 -0.36 6.07
CA VAL A 103 2.05 -0.73 6.90
C VAL A 103 1.94 -0.02 8.24
N GLY A 104 2.11 -0.77 9.32
CA GLY A 104 1.93 -0.26 10.69
C GLY A 104 3.25 -0.17 11.42
N TYR A 105 3.35 0.84 12.31
CA TYR A 105 4.49 0.96 13.20
C TYR A 105 4.66 -0.34 14.00
N PRO A 106 5.87 -0.88 14.19
CA PRO A 106 7.19 -0.23 13.99
C PRO A 106 7.83 -0.40 12.61
N TYR A 107 7.11 -0.87 11.60
CA TYR A 107 7.60 -1.01 10.22
C TYR A 107 8.84 -1.90 10.16
N ALA A 108 8.77 -3.07 10.77
CA ALA A 108 9.94 -3.91 10.98
C ALA A 108 9.91 -5.23 10.21
N SER A 109 8.74 -5.82 10.01
CA SER A 109 8.63 -7.14 9.40
C SER A 109 7.35 -7.29 8.61
N LYS A 110 7.20 -8.42 7.91
CA LYS A 110 6.00 -8.76 7.17
C LYS A 110 4.73 -8.69 8.03
N ASP A 111 4.85 -8.93 9.34
CA ASP A 111 3.71 -8.85 10.26
C ASP A 111 3.15 -7.42 10.37
N ASP A 112 3.92 -6.43 9.95
CA ASP A 112 3.50 -5.03 9.95
C ASP A 112 2.83 -4.61 8.65
N VAL A 113 2.51 -5.56 7.77
CA VAL A 113 1.91 -5.31 6.46
C VAL A 113 0.58 -6.03 6.35
N VAL A 114 -0.43 -5.34 5.83
CA VAL A 114 -1.69 -5.96 5.43
C VAL A 114 -2.10 -5.37 4.08
N VAL A 115 -2.71 -6.19 3.24
CA VAL A 115 -3.22 -5.75 1.93
C VAL A 115 -4.68 -6.12 1.83
N TYR A 116 -5.49 -5.17 1.36
CA TYR A 116 -6.92 -5.35 1.15
C TYR A 116 -7.26 -5.22 -0.32
N ASN A 117 -8.29 -5.97 -0.77
CA ASN A 117 -8.91 -5.71 -2.06
C ASN A 117 -10.04 -4.67 -1.91
N CYS A 118 -10.72 -4.36 -3.00
CA CYS A 118 -11.78 -3.35 -2.99
C CYS A 118 -13.02 -3.77 -2.21
N HIS A 119 -13.14 -5.03 -1.84
CA HIS A 119 -14.24 -5.55 -1.01
C HIS A 119 -13.88 -5.61 0.47
N GLY A 120 -12.69 -5.11 0.84
CA GLY A 120 -12.24 -5.13 2.23
C GLY A 120 -11.71 -6.48 2.70
N GLU A 121 -11.47 -7.41 1.79
CA GLU A 121 -10.91 -8.72 2.11
C GLU A 121 -9.39 -8.64 2.17
N LYS A 122 -8.80 -9.28 3.18
CA LYS A 122 -7.35 -9.35 3.31
C LYS A 122 -6.78 -10.36 2.31
N LEU A 123 -5.72 -9.96 1.63
CA LEU A 123 -5.04 -10.80 0.64
C LEU A 123 -3.76 -11.37 1.23
N LEU A 124 -3.38 -12.56 0.76
CA LEU A 124 -2.10 -13.17 1.13
C LEU A 124 -0.95 -12.34 0.55
N VAL A 125 0.06 -12.08 1.37
CA VAL A 125 1.26 -11.32 0.96
C VAL A 125 2.45 -12.26 0.96
N GLU A 126 3.16 -12.29 -0.17
CA GLU A 126 4.37 -13.09 -0.35
C GLU A 126 5.56 -12.15 -0.55
N ILE A 127 6.57 -12.29 0.28
CA ILE A 127 7.80 -11.50 0.18
C ILE A 127 8.89 -12.40 -0.40
N THR A 128 9.48 -11.96 -1.51
CA THR A 128 10.51 -12.73 -2.21
C THR A 128 11.88 -12.11 -2.00
N VAL A 129 12.93 -12.90 -2.24
CA VAL A 129 14.31 -12.40 -2.12
C VAL A 129 14.59 -11.35 -3.20
N GLU A 130 13.96 -11.51 -4.35
CA GLU A 130 14.13 -10.57 -5.45
C GLU A 130 12.87 -10.43 -6.31
#